data_f773522a5bea2dc074b4fb7dc5c51b42
#
_entry.id   f773522a5bea2dc074b4fb7dc5c51b42
#
_cell.length_a   1.000
_cell.length_b   1.000
_cell.length_c   1.000
_cell.angle_alpha   90.00
_cell.angle_beta   90.00
_cell.angle_gamma   90.00
#
_symmetry.space_group_name_H-M   'P 1'
#
loop_
_entity.id
_entity.type
_entity.pdbx_description
1 polymer ?
#
loop_
_entity_poly.entity_id
_entity_poly.type
_entity_poly.pdbx_seq_one_letter_code
_entity_poly.pdbx_strand_id
1 'polypeptide(L)'
;MRRAPCPWTGPSRRCSRRCATGAEWFGAVELTAGLLVLVLAAGFAAGWIDAVVGGGGLLQLPALLLVPGLSPIQALATNKLGSVFGTATSALTYRRRLRQDLSTALPMAAVAFAAALGGAVVAAHLPAGVIRPVILVALIAVAVFTAVRPGLGQVAGVGPRRSTALARAVALGAAVGFYDGVLGPGTGTFLILGLVLLLKFDFLHASAQAKVVNLATNLGALAYFVPSGHAVLGLGLLLGAANLVGGYVGARMAIARGTGFIRVVYLMVVAALIVKVGADTLAPLLR
;
A
#
# COMPACT_ATOMS: atom_id res chain seq x y z
N MET A 1 -21.19 -42.98 7.13
CA MET A 1 -20.52 -43.28 8.42
C MET A 1 -20.67 -42.06 9.31
N ARG A 2 -21.43 -42.22 10.39
CA ARG A 2 -21.77 -41.14 11.34
C ARG A 2 -20.56 -40.89 12.26
N ARG A 3 -20.09 -39.65 12.36
CA ARG A 3 -19.09 -39.28 13.37
C ARG A 3 -19.80 -39.06 14.71
N ALA A 4 -19.36 -39.78 15.72
CA ALA A 4 -19.86 -39.68 17.08
C ALA A 4 -19.39 -38.37 17.77
N PRO A 5 -20.18 -37.78 18.68
CA PRO A 5 -19.78 -36.63 19.46
C PRO A 5 -18.79 -37.02 20.56
N CYS A 6 -17.80 -36.20 20.83
CA CYS A 6 -16.89 -36.32 21.98
C CYS A 6 -17.64 -36.09 23.30
N PRO A 7 -17.66 -37.02 24.24
CA PRO A 7 -18.16 -36.79 25.59
C PRO A 7 -16.99 -36.50 26.52
N TRP A 8 -16.74 -35.22 26.89
CA TRP A 8 -15.92 -34.95 28.07
C TRP A 8 -16.28 -33.64 28.73
N THR A 9 -17.05 -33.74 29.80
CA THR A 9 -17.14 -32.76 30.89
C THR A 9 -16.14 -33.17 31.96
N GLY A 10 -15.04 -32.41 32.15
CA GLY A 10 -14.10 -32.60 33.26
C GLY A 10 -12.91 -31.62 33.19
N PRO A 11 -12.51 -30.98 34.32
CA PRO A 11 -11.45 -29.97 34.31
C PRO A 11 -10.07 -30.64 34.42
N SER A 12 -9.40 -30.89 33.30
CA SER A 12 -7.99 -31.28 33.31
C SER A 12 -7.13 -30.28 32.50
N ARG A 13 -6.37 -29.52 33.25
CA ARG A 13 -5.41 -28.48 32.80
C ARG A 13 -4.20 -28.99 32.01
N ARG A 14 -4.34 -30.01 31.16
CA ARG A 14 -3.22 -30.58 30.36
C ARG A 14 -3.44 -30.67 28.86
N CYS A 15 -4.42 -29.99 28.29
CA CYS A 15 -4.60 -29.96 26.84
C CYS A 15 -4.19 -28.65 26.16
N SER A 16 -3.62 -27.70 26.89
CA SER A 16 -3.38 -26.33 26.38
C SER A 16 -1.97 -26.05 25.85
N ARG A 17 -1.08 -27.05 25.72
CA ARG A 17 0.32 -26.79 25.30
C ARG A 17 0.77 -27.41 23.99
N ARG A 18 -0.12 -27.98 23.18
CA ARG A 18 0.30 -28.61 21.91
C ARG A 18 -0.38 -28.11 20.64
N CYS A 19 -1.20 -27.07 20.69
CA CYS A 19 -1.81 -26.46 19.50
C CYS A 19 -1.38 -25.01 19.25
N ALA A 20 -0.43 -24.47 19.99
CA ALA A 20 0.03 -23.09 19.84
C ALA A 20 1.32 -23.01 19.00
N THR A 21 1.38 -23.69 17.86
CA THR A 21 2.53 -23.58 16.96
C THR A 21 2.05 -23.40 15.52
N GLY A 22 2.06 -22.17 15.05
CA GLY A 22 1.93 -21.83 13.64
C GLY A 22 0.56 -21.33 13.16
N ALA A 23 -0.55 -21.89 13.63
CA ALA A 23 -1.89 -21.56 13.12
C ALA A 23 -2.37 -20.14 13.47
N GLU A 24 -1.94 -19.59 14.59
CA GLU A 24 -2.35 -18.24 15.01
C GLU A 24 -1.73 -17.12 14.17
N TRP A 25 -0.54 -17.33 13.59
CA TRP A 25 0.17 -16.34 12.79
C TRP A 25 -0.32 -16.21 11.36
N PHE A 26 -0.83 -17.30 10.79
CA PHE A 26 -1.30 -17.37 9.39
C PHE A 26 -2.83 -17.41 9.26
N GLY A 27 -3.57 -17.53 10.38
CA GLY A 27 -5.03 -17.69 10.38
C GLY A 27 -5.46 -18.95 9.62
N ALA A 28 -6.53 -18.87 8.84
CA ALA A 28 -7.04 -19.97 8.00
C ALA A 28 -6.34 -20.07 6.62
N VAL A 29 -5.20 -19.40 6.42
CA VAL A 29 -4.49 -19.35 5.13
C VAL A 29 -3.59 -20.57 4.96
N GLU A 30 -3.92 -21.43 4.00
CA GLU A 30 -3.05 -22.54 3.58
C GLU A 30 -2.05 -22.04 2.54
N LEU A 31 -0.79 -21.86 2.95
CA LEU A 31 0.29 -21.45 2.07
C LEU A 31 0.88 -22.65 1.34
N THR A 32 0.49 -22.85 0.08
CA THR A 32 1.23 -23.75 -0.82
C THR A 32 2.56 -23.12 -1.23
N ALA A 33 3.55 -23.93 -1.61
CA ALA A 33 4.85 -23.42 -2.06
C ALA A 33 4.72 -22.42 -3.24
N GLY A 34 3.81 -22.67 -4.18
CA GLY A 34 3.54 -21.77 -5.30
C GLY A 34 2.94 -20.43 -4.86
N LEU A 35 2.03 -20.45 -3.89
CA LEU A 35 1.42 -19.25 -3.34
C LEU A 35 2.45 -18.42 -2.55
N LEU A 36 3.33 -19.06 -1.81
CA LEU A 36 4.45 -18.41 -1.11
C LEU A 36 5.37 -17.67 -2.09
N VAL A 37 5.77 -18.34 -3.17
CA VAL A 37 6.61 -17.72 -4.22
C VAL A 37 5.88 -16.52 -4.86
N LEU A 38 4.58 -16.66 -5.16
CA LEU A 38 3.77 -15.57 -5.72
C LEU A 38 3.72 -14.36 -4.76
N VAL A 39 3.46 -14.60 -3.48
CA VAL A 39 3.38 -13.55 -2.46
C VAL A 39 4.71 -12.83 -2.28
N LEU A 40 5.82 -13.58 -2.22
CA LEU A 40 7.15 -12.99 -2.10
C LEU A 40 7.55 -12.20 -3.35
N ALA A 41 7.29 -12.73 -4.54
CA ALA A 41 7.55 -12.03 -5.80
C ALA A 41 6.70 -10.76 -5.93
N ALA A 42 5.41 -10.85 -5.60
CA ALA A 42 4.51 -9.71 -5.59
C ALA A 42 4.95 -8.66 -4.55
N GLY A 43 5.38 -9.09 -3.35
CA GLY A 43 5.89 -8.22 -2.30
C GLY A 43 7.15 -7.47 -2.72
N PHE A 44 8.11 -8.17 -3.32
CA PHE A 44 9.33 -7.54 -3.85
C PHE A 44 9.02 -6.53 -4.97
N ALA A 45 8.25 -6.95 -5.97
CA ALA A 45 7.87 -6.10 -7.09
C ALA A 45 7.05 -4.88 -6.62
N ALA A 46 6.12 -5.09 -5.69
CA ALA A 46 5.34 -4.02 -5.10
C ALA A 46 6.22 -3.02 -4.34
N GLY A 47 7.16 -3.50 -3.51
CA GLY A 47 8.12 -2.63 -2.80
C GLY A 47 8.99 -1.83 -3.75
N TRP A 48 9.46 -2.45 -4.83
CA TRP A 48 10.26 -1.79 -5.84
C TRP A 48 9.45 -0.69 -6.57
N ILE A 49 8.26 -1.03 -7.07
CA ILE A 49 7.37 -0.08 -7.75
C ILE A 49 6.95 1.03 -6.78
N ASP A 50 6.59 0.66 -5.55
CA ASP A 50 6.20 1.65 -4.54
C ASP A 50 7.33 2.65 -4.30
N ALA A 51 8.56 2.18 -4.12
CA ALA A 51 9.71 3.05 -3.89
C ALA A 51 9.94 4.03 -5.05
N VAL A 52 9.74 3.60 -6.30
CA VAL A 52 10.01 4.42 -7.48
C VAL A 52 8.85 5.38 -7.78
N VAL A 53 7.61 4.86 -7.84
CA VAL A 53 6.44 5.61 -8.36
C VAL A 53 5.23 5.63 -7.42
N GLY A 54 5.29 4.96 -6.28
CA GLY A 54 4.21 4.99 -5.28
C GLY A 54 3.03 4.05 -5.55
N GLY A 55 3.16 3.10 -6.47
CA GLY A 55 2.06 2.23 -6.93
C GLY A 55 2.08 0.80 -6.39
N GLY A 56 2.86 0.49 -5.35
CA GLY A 56 3.06 -0.90 -4.86
C GLY A 56 1.77 -1.63 -4.51
N GLY A 57 0.84 -0.95 -3.87
CA GLY A 57 -0.45 -1.53 -3.50
C GLY A 57 -1.30 -1.99 -4.69
N LEU A 58 -1.07 -1.44 -5.90
CA LEU A 58 -1.75 -1.85 -7.13
C LEU A 58 -1.40 -3.28 -7.56
N LEU A 59 -0.23 -3.78 -7.18
CA LEU A 59 0.18 -5.17 -7.42
C LEU A 59 -0.09 -6.06 -6.21
N GLN A 60 0.25 -5.58 -5.03
CA GLN A 60 0.24 -6.37 -3.80
C GLN A 60 -1.18 -6.73 -3.36
N LEU A 61 -2.12 -5.79 -3.42
CA LEU A 61 -3.49 -6.03 -2.98
C LEU A 61 -4.22 -7.05 -3.85
N PRO A 62 -4.20 -6.98 -5.21
CA PRO A 62 -4.75 -8.05 -6.04
C PRO A 62 -4.13 -9.42 -5.76
N ALA A 63 -2.81 -9.50 -5.54
CA ALA A 63 -2.15 -10.75 -5.20
C ALA A 63 -2.66 -11.33 -3.87
N LEU A 64 -2.90 -10.49 -2.85
CA LEU A 64 -3.49 -10.90 -1.59
C LEU A 64 -4.95 -11.33 -1.72
N LEU A 65 -5.74 -10.70 -2.59
CA LEU A 65 -7.13 -11.08 -2.84
C LEU A 65 -7.28 -12.45 -3.54
N LEU A 66 -6.20 -12.97 -4.14
CA LEU A 66 -6.14 -14.32 -4.70
C LEU A 66 -5.81 -15.38 -3.65
N VAL A 67 -5.40 -14.98 -2.44
CA VAL A 67 -5.07 -15.92 -1.35
C VAL A 67 -6.36 -16.53 -0.79
N PRO A 68 -6.53 -17.88 -0.85
CA PRO A 68 -7.71 -18.53 -0.32
C PRO A 68 -7.86 -18.31 1.20
N GLY A 69 -9.09 -18.11 1.66
CA GLY A 69 -9.39 -17.91 3.09
C GLY A 69 -9.16 -16.47 3.59
N LEU A 70 -8.63 -15.56 2.76
CA LEU A 70 -8.41 -14.17 3.15
C LEU A 70 -9.65 -13.31 2.82
N SER A 71 -10.23 -12.66 3.83
CA SER A 71 -11.30 -11.71 3.61
C SER A 71 -10.76 -10.40 2.99
N PRO A 72 -11.59 -9.59 2.28
CA PRO A 72 -11.13 -8.34 1.68
C PRO A 72 -10.52 -7.36 2.68
N ILE A 73 -11.07 -7.27 3.89
CA ILE A 73 -10.53 -6.39 4.93
C ILE A 73 -9.20 -6.92 5.48
N GLN A 74 -9.06 -8.25 5.61
CA GLN A 74 -7.78 -8.86 5.99
C GLN A 74 -6.72 -8.65 4.90
N ALA A 75 -7.09 -8.71 3.62
CA ALA A 75 -6.19 -8.40 2.52
C ALA A 75 -5.71 -6.94 2.58
N LEU A 76 -6.62 -5.98 2.84
CA LEU A 76 -6.27 -4.57 3.04
C LEU A 76 -5.32 -4.37 4.23
N ALA A 77 -5.65 -4.94 5.38
CA ALA A 77 -4.86 -4.82 6.60
C ALA A 77 -3.47 -5.45 6.44
N THR A 78 -3.41 -6.65 5.86
CA THR A 78 -2.15 -7.38 5.60
C THR A 78 -1.29 -6.67 4.55
N ASN A 79 -1.92 -6.06 3.52
CA ASN A 79 -1.24 -5.21 2.57
C ASN A 79 -0.55 -4.02 3.26
N LYS A 80 -1.23 -3.34 4.20
CA LYS A 80 -0.64 -2.24 4.98
C LYS A 80 0.56 -2.71 5.82
N LEU A 81 0.44 -3.87 6.46
CA LEU A 81 1.52 -4.45 7.25
C LEU A 81 2.74 -4.77 6.37
N GLY A 82 2.54 -5.36 5.19
CA GLY A 82 3.62 -5.60 4.24
C GLY A 82 4.24 -4.30 3.72
N SER A 83 3.42 -3.33 3.36
CA SER A 83 3.87 -2.06 2.77
C SER A 83 4.66 -1.17 3.73
N VAL A 84 4.39 -1.21 5.04
CA VAL A 84 5.10 -0.37 6.01
C VAL A 84 6.62 -0.62 5.99
N PHE A 85 7.06 -1.86 5.78
CA PHE A 85 8.49 -2.21 5.72
C PHE A 85 9.17 -1.61 4.48
N GLY A 86 8.55 -1.71 3.32
CA GLY A 86 9.07 -1.13 2.08
C GLY A 86 9.04 0.40 2.08
N THR A 87 7.97 1.01 2.57
CA THR A 87 7.88 2.48 2.68
C THR A 87 8.85 3.04 3.69
N ALA A 88 9.06 2.37 4.85
CA ALA A 88 10.05 2.78 5.84
C ALA A 88 11.47 2.72 5.26
N THR A 89 11.80 1.61 4.59
CA THR A 89 13.12 1.42 3.96
C THR A 89 13.35 2.43 2.85
N SER A 90 12.35 2.68 2.00
CA SER A 90 12.42 3.68 0.94
C SER A 90 12.58 5.09 1.51
N ALA A 91 11.74 5.47 2.49
CA ALA A 91 11.82 6.78 3.15
C ALA A 91 13.21 7.03 3.76
N LEU A 92 13.76 6.03 4.47
CA LEU A 92 15.10 6.11 5.06
C LEU A 92 16.19 6.21 4.00
N THR A 93 16.07 5.45 2.89
CA THR A 93 17.02 5.47 1.78
C THR A 93 17.04 6.83 1.09
N TYR A 94 15.87 7.39 0.81
CA TYR A 94 15.74 8.74 0.25
C TYR A 94 16.30 9.80 1.20
N ARG A 95 15.94 9.75 2.49
CA ARG A 95 16.41 10.72 3.50
C ARG A 95 17.93 10.76 3.65
N ARG A 96 18.61 9.62 3.51
CA ARG A 96 20.08 9.54 3.60
C ARG A 96 20.78 10.16 2.40
N ARG A 97 20.11 10.33 1.28
CA ARG A 97 20.69 10.74 0.00
C ARG A 97 20.18 12.09 -0.52
N LEU A 98 18.99 12.50 -0.09
CA LEU A 98 18.32 13.72 -0.55
C LEU A 98 17.94 14.60 0.65
N ARG A 99 18.07 15.91 0.45
CA ARG A 99 17.54 16.89 1.42
C ARG A 99 16.03 16.98 1.25
N GLN A 100 15.30 16.44 2.21
CA GLN A 100 13.83 16.51 2.23
C GLN A 100 13.38 17.75 3.00
N ASP A 101 12.34 18.41 2.52
CA ASP A 101 11.69 19.49 3.27
C ASP A 101 10.79 18.92 4.38
N LEU A 102 11.39 18.63 5.53
CA LEU A 102 10.69 18.10 6.69
C LEU A 102 9.68 19.11 7.29
N SER A 103 9.88 20.40 7.04
CA SER A 103 8.95 21.42 7.53
C SER A 103 7.56 21.34 6.89
N THR A 104 7.49 20.81 5.68
CA THR A 104 6.25 20.51 4.96
C THR A 104 5.85 19.05 5.13
N ALA A 105 6.81 18.09 5.14
CA ALA A 105 6.53 16.66 5.23
C ALA A 105 5.91 16.26 6.56
N LEU A 106 6.42 16.75 7.67
CA LEU A 106 5.97 16.29 9.00
C LEU A 106 4.53 16.73 9.32
N PRO A 107 4.11 17.98 9.14
CA PRO A 107 2.71 18.37 9.33
C PRO A 107 1.77 17.61 8.39
N MET A 108 2.17 17.45 7.12
CA MET A 108 1.42 16.65 6.15
C MET A 108 1.29 15.19 6.61
N ALA A 109 2.37 14.57 7.08
CA ALA A 109 2.40 13.19 7.56
C ALA A 109 1.55 12.99 8.81
N ALA A 110 1.58 13.94 9.76
CA ALA A 110 0.77 13.87 10.97
C ALA A 110 -0.73 13.89 10.67
N VAL A 111 -1.17 14.79 9.78
CA VAL A 111 -2.56 14.86 9.36
C VAL A 111 -2.95 13.63 8.53
N ALA A 112 -2.05 13.16 7.65
CA ALA A 112 -2.28 11.96 6.84
C ALA A 112 -2.39 10.69 7.72
N PHE A 113 -1.60 10.58 8.79
CA PHE A 113 -1.71 9.50 9.78
C PHE A 113 -3.11 9.48 10.43
N ALA A 114 -3.57 10.62 10.96
CA ALA A 114 -4.87 10.72 11.60
C ALA A 114 -6.02 10.43 10.61
N ALA A 115 -5.91 10.96 9.39
CA ALA A 115 -6.88 10.71 8.34
C ALA A 115 -6.92 9.24 7.91
N ALA A 116 -5.75 8.57 7.80
CA ALA A 116 -5.66 7.15 7.45
C ALA A 116 -6.21 6.24 8.55
N LEU A 117 -6.00 6.60 9.82
CA LEU A 117 -6.65 5.91 10.94
C LEU A 117 -8.17 6.00 10.83
N GLY A 118 -8.73 7.19 10.60
CA GLY A 118 -10.16 7.37 10.37
C GLY A 118 -10.67 6.58 9.14
N GLY A 119 -9.91 6.58 8.04
CA GLY A 119 -10.22 5.79 6.85
C GLY A 119 -10.25 4.28 7.13
N ALA A 120 -9.31 3.77 7.92
CA ALA A 120 -9.24 2.36 8.30
C ALA A 120 -10.44 1.93 9.17
N VAL A 121 -10.88 2.81 10.08
CA VAL A 121 -12.13 2.59 10.84
C VAL A 121 -13.32 2.48 9.89
N VAL A 122 -13.45 3.40 8.93
CA VAL A 122 -14.53 3.34 7.93
C VAL A 122 -14.46 2.04 7.12
N ALA A 123 -13.27 1.66 6.63
CA ALA A 123 -13.08 0.44 5.86
C ALA A 123 -13.54 -0.82 6.61
N ALA A 124 -13.25 -0.90 7.92
CA ALA A 124 -13.61 -2.04 8.75
C ALA A 124 -15.13 -2.20 8.96
N HIS A 125 -15.89 -1.10 8.83
CA HIS A 125 -17.35 -1.12 8.97
C HIS A 125 -18.06 -1.30 7.63
N LEU A 126 -17.35 -1.30 6.50
CA LEU A 126 -17.95 -1.55 5.19
C LEU A 126 -18.31 -3.04 5.02
N PRO A 127 -19.48 -3.37 4.49
CA PRO A 127 -19.84 -4.75 4.16
C PRO A 127 -18.85 -5.34 3.14
N ALA A 128 -18.48 -6.61 3.32
CA ALA A 128 -17.51 -7.30 2.44
C ALA A 128 -17.92 -7.26 0.96
N GLY A 129 -19.22 -7.27 0.66
CA GLY A 129 -19.75 -7.14 -0.70
C GLY A 129 -19.51 -5.78 -1.35
N VAL A 130 -19.28 -4.72 -0.54
CA VAL A 130 -18.99 -3.36 -1.01
C VAL A 130 -17.49 -3.15 -1.17
N ILE A 131 -16.66 -3.74 -0.31
CA ILE A 131 -15.20 -3.52 -0.31
C ILE A 131 -14.57 -3.96 -1.64
N ARG A 132 -14.92 -5.16 -2.17
CA ARG A 132 -14.34 -5.66 -3.43
C ARG A 132 -14.61 -4.73 -4.62
N PRO A 133 -15.87 -4.36 -4.95
CA PRO A 133 -16.12 -3.45 -6.06
C PRO A 133 -15.51 -2.06 -5.83
N VAL A 134 -15.49 -1.56 -4.59
CA VAL A 134 -14.86 -0.27 -4.27
C VAL A 134 -13.35 -0.31 -4.52
N ILE A 135 -12.65 -1.39 -4.12
CA ILE A 135 -11.23 -1.59 -4.45
C ILE A 135 -11.05 -1.61 -5.97
N LEU A 136 -11.88 -2.35 -6.71
CA LEU A 136 -11.76 -2.46 -8.16
C LEU A 136 -11.97 -1.09 -8.84
N VAL A 137 -13.01 -0.34 -8.46
CA VAL A 137 -13.26 1.01 -8.98
C VAL A 137 -12.09 1.95 -8.67
N ALA A 138 -11.53 1.87 -7.44
CA ALA A 138 -10.37 2.67 -7.08
C ALA A 138 -9.13 2.32 -7.90
N LEU A 139 -8.86 1.03 -8.13
CA LEU A 139 -7.77 0.57 -9.00
C LEU A 139 -7.92 1.10 -10.42
N ILE A 140 -9.13 1.04 -10.98
CA ILE A 140 -9.46 1.58 -12.30
C ILE A 140 -9.28 3.10 -12.34
N ALA A 141 -9.83 3.81 -11.34
CA ALA A 141 -9.73 5.26 -11.26
C ALA A 141 -8.28 5.74 -11.19
N VAL A 142 -7.44 5.08 -10.36
CA VAL A 142 -5.99 5.36 -10.29
C VAL A 142 -5.31 5.09 -11.62
N ALA A 143 -5.61 3.98 -12.27
CA ALA A 143 -5.04 3.62 -13.58
C ALA A 143 -5.40 4.68 -14.64
N VAL A 144 -6.68 5.03 -14.77
CA VAL A 144 -7.16 6.03 -15.72
C VAL A 144 -6.57 7.41 -15.42
N PHE A 145 -6.63 7.87 -14.17
CA PHE A 145 -6.08 9.16 -13.78
C PHE A 145 -4.59 9.27 -14.12
N THR A 146 -3.85 8.21 -13.84
CA THR A 146 -2.43 8.12 -14.12
C THR A 146 -2.14 8.15 -15.62
N ALA A 147 -2.99 7.48 -16.43
CA ALA A 147 -2.89 7.41 -17.88
C ALA A 147 -3.08 8.76 -18.57
N VAL A 148 -4.06 9.53 -18.13
CA VAL A 148 -4.46 10.80 -18.76
C VAL A 148 -3.45 11.94 -18.51
N ARG A 149 -2.49 11.77 -17.60
CA ARG A 149 -1.54 12.82 -17.19
C ARG A 149 -0.05 12.44 -17.32
N PRO A 150 0.44 12.00 -18.50
CA PRO A 150 1.81 11.47 -18.65
C PRO A 150 2.92 12.53 -18.60
N GLY A 151 2.60 13.81 -18.73
CA GLY A 151 3.58 14.91 -18.93
C GLY A 151 3.98 15.69 -17.69
N LEU A 152 3.57 15.31 -16.49
CA LEU A 152 3.76 16.10 -15.26
C LEU A 152 5.14 15.88 -14.62
N GLY A 153 5.70 16.93 -13.99
CA GLY A 153 6.80 16.82 -13.02
C GLY A 153 8.22 16.68 -13.56
N GLN A 154 8.49 17.17 -14.76
CA GLN A 154 9.84 17.08 -15.35
C GLN A 154 10.86 18.03 -14.68
N VAL A 155 10.42 19.19 -14.26
CA VAL A 155 11.27 20.23 -13.65
C VAL A 155 10.54 20.85 -12.47
N ALA A 156 11.26 21.12 -11.40
CA ALA A 156 10.72 21.88 -10.28
C ALA A 156 10.35 23.29 -10.74
N GLY A 157 9.15 23.72 -10.40
CA GLY A 157 8.67 25.07 -10.70
C GLY A 157 8.84 26.01 -9.50
N VAL A 158 8.48 27.28 -9.69
CA VAL A 158 8.38 28.22 -8.57
C VAL A 158 7.21 27.78 -7.67
N GLY A 159 7.55 27.37 -6.45
CA GLY A 159 6.56 26.93 -5.47
C GLY A 159 5.70 28.07 -4.92
N PRO A 160 4.55 27.75 -4.33
CA PRO A 160 3.71 28.73 -3.66
C PRO A 160 4.39 29.31 -2.41
N ARG A 161 3.86 30.42 -1.89
CA ARG A 161 4.30 30.97 -0.60
C ARG A 161 4.20 29.89 0.49
N ARG A 162 5.09 29.93 1.49
CA ARG A 162 5.22 28.89 2.55
C ARG A 162 3.89 28.55 3.23
N SER A 163 3.08 29.55 3.59
CA SER A 163 1.76 29.33 4.21
C SER A 163 0.79 28.58 3.28
N THR A 164 0.75 28.98 2.00
CA THR A 164 -0.07 28.32 0.98
C THR A 164 0.45 26.91 0.68
N ALA A 165 1.77 26.72 0.65
CA ALA A 165 2.40 25.41 0.48
C ALA A 165 2.00 24.47 1.60
N LEU A 166 2.08 24.91 2.85
CA LEU A 166 1.70 24.12 4.02
C LEU A 166 0.20 23.77 4.00
N ALA A 167 -0.67 24.75 3.73
CA ALA A 167 -2.12 24.50 3.64
C ALA A 167 -2.46 23.46 2.56
N ARG A 168 -1.85 23.57 1.36
CA ARG A 168 -2.02 22.59 0.28
C ARG A 168 -1.48 21.22 0.65
N ALA A 169 -0.32 21.14 1.30
CA ALA A 169 0.29 19.89 1.77
C ALA A 169 -0.61 19.20 2.79
N VAL A 170 -1.11 19.92 3.79
CA VAL A 170 -2.01 19.39 4.82
C VAL A 170 -3.33 18.90 4.20
N ALA A 171 -3.94 19.68 3.32
CA ALA A 171 -5.16 19.28 2.61
C ALA A 171 -4.94 18.01 1.76
N LEU A 172 -3.82 17.96 1.02
CA LEU A 172 -3.43 16.77 0.25
C LEU A 172 -3.20 15.56 1.18
N GLY A 173 -2.49 15.76 2.29
CA GLY A 173 -2.26 14.73 3.30
C GLY A 173 -3.53 14.18 3.90
N ALA A 174 -4.49 15.05 4.24
CA ALA A 174 -5.81 14.66 4.76
C ALA A 174 -6.60 13.83 3.74
N ALA A 175 -6.75 14.33 2.52
CA ALA A 175 -7.53 13.68 1.47
C ALA A 175 -6.94 12.32 1.07
N VAL A 176 -5.64 12.30 0.77
CA VAL A 176 -4.95 11.09 0.33
C VAL A 176 -4.75 10.12 1.50
N GLY A 177 -4.51 10.63 2.72
CA GLY A 177 -4.44 9.81 3.93
C GLY A 177 -5.74 9.08 4.22
N PHE A 178 -6.88 9.77 4.17
CA PHE A 178 -8.19 9.14 4.34
C PHE A 178 -8.44 8.08 3.28
N TYR A 179 -8.20 8.41 2.00
CA TYR A 179 -8.25 7.44 0.90
C TYR A 179 -7.37 6.21 1.17
N ASP A 180 -6.15 6.43 1.64
CA ASP A 180 -5.19 5.36 1.95
C ASP A 180 -5.68 4.45 3.09
N GLY A 181 -6.32 5.01 4.10
CA GLY A 181 -6.93 4.25 5.18
C GLY A 181 -8.09 3.38 4.70
N VAL A 182 -8.94 3.90 3.81
CA VAL A 182 -10.10 3.16 3.28
C VAL A 182 -9.68 2.07 2.30
N LEU A 183 -8.75 2.35 1.37
CA LEU A 183 -8.45 1.51 0.23
C LEU A 183 -6.95 1.22 0.05
N GLY A 184 -6.13 2.25 -0.07
CA GLY A 184 -4.68 2.21 -0.15
C GLY A 184 -4.02 2.08 -1.52
N PRO A 185 -4.56 1.38 -2.53
CA PRO A 185 -3.85 1.25 -3.80
C PRO A 185 -3.62 2.59 -4.50
N GLY A 186 -2.37 2.84 -4.94
CA GLY A 186 -2.02 4.07 -5.66
C GLY A 186 -1.80 5.32 -4.81
N THR A 187 -1.87 5.22 -3.49
CA THR A 187 -1.66 6.34 -2.56
C THR A 187 -0.37 7.11 -2.83
N GLY A 188 0.75 6.40 -2.98
CA GLY A 188 2.03 7.03 -3.29
C GLY A 188 2.01 7.79 -4.61
N THR A 189 1.32 7.28 -5.62
CA THR A 189 1.13 7.96 -6.91
C THR A 189 0.35 9.26 -6.75
N PHE A 190 -0.75 9.25 -5.99
CA PHE A 190 -1.52 10.47 -5.70
C PHE A 190 -0.72 11.49 -4.89
N LEU A 191 0.06 11.03 -3.91
CA LEU A 191 0.95 11.89 -3.14
C LEU A 191 2.00 12.55 -4.05
N ILE A 192 2.69 11.77 -4.90
CA ILE A 192 3.70 12.27 -5.84
C ILE A 192 3.07 13.30 -6.77
N LEU A 193 1.94 12.97 -7.40
CA LEU A 193 1.27 13.89 -8.31
C LEU A 193 0.78 15.15 -7.61
N GLY A 194 0.20 15.03 -6.42
CA GLY A 194 -0.24 16.16 -5.62
C GLY A 194 0.93 17.08 -5.26
N LEU A 195 2.07 16.52 -4.85
CA LEU A 195 3.29 17.30 -4.55
C LEU A 195 3.85 18.01 -5.80
N VAL A 196 3.86 17.32 -6.94
CA VAL A 196 4.30 17.91 -8.21
C VAL A 196 3.36 19.05 -8.66
N LEU A 197 2.04 18.81 -8.61
CA LEU A 197 1.06 19.78 -9.11
C LEU A 197 0.87 20.99 -8.20
N LEU A 198 0.74 20.73 -6.89
CA LEU A 198 0.33 21.75 -5.92
C LEU A 198 1.54 22.48 -5.31
N LEU A 199 2.67 21.78 -5.13
CA LEU A 199 3.87 22.31 -4.49
C LEU A 199 5.03 22.51 -5.47
N LYS A 200 4.90 22.06 -6.73
CA LYS A 200 5.89 22.23 -7.80
C LYS A 200 7.22 21.50 -7.57
N PHE A 201 7.21 20.42 -6.80
CA PHE A 201 8.38 19.53 -6.70
C PHE A 201 8.65 18.82 -8.03
N ASP A 202 9.91 18.50 -8.32
CA ASP A 202 10.25 17.51 -9.33
C ASP A 202 9.88 16.08 -8.85
N PHE A 203 9.84 15.10 -9.77
CA PHE A 203 9.42 13.74 -9.44
C PHE A 203 10.30 13.06 -8.37
N LEU A 204 11.61 13.33 -8.35
CA LEU A 204 12.52 12.69 -7.40
C LEU A 204 12.27 13.19 -5.97
N HIS A 205 12.17 14.51 -5.80
CA HIS A 205 11.88 15.11 -4.49
C HIS A 205 10.45 14.84 -4.06
N ALA A 206 9.48 14.84 -4.99
CA ALA A 206 8.10 14.45 -4.72
C ALA A 206 8.00 12.97 -4.26
N SER A 207 8.74 12.06 -4.91
CA SER A 207 8.80 10.65 -4.48
C SER A 207 9.39 10.52 -3.09
N ALA A 208 10.50 11.20 -2.81
CA ALA A 208 11.14 11.19 -1.51
C ALA A 208 10.19 11.70 -0.40
N GLN A 209 9.49 12.81 -0.66
CA GLN A 209 8.53 13.41 0.27
C GLN A 209 7.30 12.51 0.48
N ALA A 210 6.77 11.95 -0.61
CA ALA A 210 5.63 11.04 -0.57
C ALA A 210 5.88 9.80 0.28
N LYS A 211 7.13 9.29 0.35
CA LYS A 211 7.45 8.12 1.19
C LYS A 211 7.31 8.39 2.68
N VAL A 212 7.66 9.59 3.14
CA VAL A 212 7.46 9.98 4.55
C VAL A 212 5.98 10.00 4.90
N VAL A 213 5.16 10.59 4.02
CA VAL A 213 3.71 10.67 4.23
C VAL A 213 3.05 9.29 4.10
N ASN A 214 3.44 8.49 3.11
CA ASN A 214 2.91 7.14 2.91
C ASN A 214 3.30 6.18 4.05
N LEU A 215 4.47 6.36 4.66
CA LEU A 215 4.82 5.63 5.88
C LEU A 215 3.84 6.00 7.02
N ALA A 216 3.56 7.27 7.19
CA ALA A 216 2.63 7.74 8.21
C ALA A 216 1.20 7.22 7.98
N THR A 217 0.71 7.21 6.73
CA THR A 217 -0.62 6.66 6.43
C THR A 217 -0.71 5.15 6.67
N ASN A 218 0.32 4.39 6.30
CA ASN A 218 0.37 2.96 6.60
C ASN A 218 0.37 2.69 8.11
N LEU A 219 1.15 3.45 8.88
CA LEU A 219 1.15 3.36 10.35
C LEU A 219 -0.20 3.76 10.95
N GLY A 220 -0.83 4.81 10.43
CA GLY A 220 -2.17 5.25 10.85
C GLY A 220 -3.24 4.17 10.64
N ALA A 221 -3.25 3.55 9.48
CA ALA A 221 -4.16 2.43 9.20
C ALA A 221 -3.87 1.21 10.08
N LEU A 222 -2.59 0.86 10.28
CA LEU A 222 -2.17 -0.25 11.14
C LEU A 222 -2.50 -0.02 12.60
N ALA A 223 -2.48 1.23 13.09
CA ALA A 223 -2.89 1.58 14.45
C ALA A 223 -4.33 1.14 14.76
N TYR A 224 -5.17 0.99 13.73
CA TYR A 224 -6.50 0.40 13.85
C TYR A 224 -6.52 -1.09 13.49
N PHE A 225 -5.99 -1.49 12.34
CA PHE A 225 -6.14 -2.85 11.82
C PHE A 225 -5.44 -3.92 12.66
N VAL A 226 -4.29 -3.61 13.28
CA VAL A 226 -3.56 -4.58 14.11
C VAL A 226 -4.31 -4.88 15.41
N PRO A 227 -4.69 -3.89 16.23
CA PRO A 227 -5.44 -4.15 17.46
C PRO A 227 -6.82 -4.78 17.20
N SER A 228 -7.44 -4.48 16.06
CA SER A 228 -8.73 -5.04 15.66
C SER A 228 -8.65 -6.48 15.11
N GLY A 229 -7.46 -7.08 15.03
CA GLY A 229 -7.26 -8.46 14.56
C GLY A 229 -7.49 -8.67 13.06
N HIS A 230 -7.55 -7.60 12.27
CA HIS A 230 -7.76 -7.71 10.82
C HIS A 230 -6.47 -8.06 10.05
N ALA A 231 -5.29 -7.77 10.59
CA ALA A 231 -4.02 -8.05 9.94
C ALA A 231 -3.58 -9.51 10.19
N VAL A 232 -3.31 -10.26 9.12
CA VAL A 232 -2.71 -11.60 9.21
C VAL A 232 -1.20 -11.43 9.36
N LEU A 233 -0.72 -11.49 10.62
CA LEU A 233 0.63 -11.10 10.99
C LEU A 233 1.71 -11.88 10.25
N GLY A 234 1.61 -13.21 10.20
CA GLY A 234 2.62 -14.06 9.54
C GLY A 234 2.76 -13.75 8.05
N LEU A 235 1.62 -13.65 7.34
CA LEU A 235 1.60 -13.30 5.91
C LEU A 235 2.11 -11.88 5.67
N GLY A 236 1.70 -10.93 6.52
CA GLY A 236 2.15 -9.53 6.44
C GLY A 236 3.63 -9.34 6.68
N LEU A 237 4.24 -10.11 7.62
CA LEU A 237 5.68 -10.08 7.87
C LEU A 237 6.48 -10.70 6.72
N LEU A 238 6.03 -11.83 6.17
CA LEU A 238 6.65 -12.43 4.98
C LEU A 238 6.63 -11.46 3.78
N LEU A 239 5.47 -10.90 3.52
CA LEU A 239 5.29 -9.89 2.48
C LEU A 239 6.15 -8.66 2.74
N GLY A 240 6.23 -8.22 4.02
CA GLY A 240 7.05 -7.10 4.48
C GLY A 240 8.54 -7.30 4.26
N ALA A 241 9.06 -8.50 4.51
CA ALA A 241 10.46 -8.83 4.26
C ALA A 241 10.81 -8.68 2.76
N ALA A 242 9.97 -9.21 1.88
CA ALA A 242 10.15 -9.07 0.43
C ALA A 242 10.00 -7.60 -0.02
N ASN A 243 9.00 -6.90 0.52
CA ASN A 243 8.72 -5.49 0.23
C ASN A 243 9.87 -4.57 0.69
N LEU A 244 10.50 -4.86 1.84
CA LEU A 244 11.67 -4.17 2.35
C LEU A 244 12.82 -4.22 1.34
N VAL A 245 13.15 -5.42 0.83
CA VAL A 245 14.22 -5.61 -0.16
C VAL A 245 13.87 -4.87 -1.46
N GLY A 246 12.65 -5.04 -1.96
CA GLY A 246 12.16 -4.32 -3.14
C GLY A 246 12.23 -2.80 -2.97
N GLY A 247 11.76 -2.28 -1.83
CA GLY A 247 11.79 -0.87 -1.48
C GLY A 247 13.20 -0.28 -1.43
N TYR A 248 14.14 -1.01 -0.85
CA TYR A 248 15.55 -0.60 -0.84
C TYR A 248 16.15 -0.51 -2.25
N VAL A 249 15.98 -1.56 -3.04
CA VAL A 249 16.50 -1.61 -4.42
C VAL A 249 15.84 -0.52 -5.27
N GLY A 250 14.52 -0.39 -5.20
CA GLY A 250 13.76 0.63 -5.94
C GLY A 250 14.19 2.06 -5.62
N ALA A 251 14.32 2.39 -4.32
CA ALA A 251 14.75 3.71 -3.89
C ALA A 251 16.19 4.03 -4.35
N ARG A 252 17.12 3.08 -4.26
CA ARG A 252 18.48 3.25 -4.76
C ARG A 252 18.52 3.48 -6.27
N MET A 253 17.74 2.71 -7.03
CA MET A 253 17.66 2.86 -8.48
C MET A 253 17.03 4.22 -8.86
N ALA A 254 15.98 4.66 -8.16
CA ALA A 254 15.35 5.95 -8.40
C ALA A 254 16.33 7.12 -8.14
N ILE A 255 17.10 7.05 -7.05
CA ILE A 255 18.11 8.06 -6.71
C ILE A 255 19.25 8.07 -7.75
N ALA A 256 19.75 6.89 -8.14
CA ALA A 256 20.87 6.78 -9.06
C ALA A 256 20.52 7.22 -10.49
N ARG A 257 19.28 6.97 -10.95
CA ARG A 257 18.84 7.24 -12.31
C ARG A 257 18.04 8.54 -12.46
N GLY A 258 17.60 9.13 -11.34
CA GLY A 258 16.94 10.42 -11.28
C GLY A 258 15.53 10.48 -11.86
N THR A 259 15.04 11.69 -12.07
CA THR A 259 13.65 12.01 -12.45
C THR A 259 13.21 11.34 -13.75
N GLY A 260 14.10 11.25 -14.75
CA GLY A 260 13.79 10.61 -16.04
C GLY A 260 13.44 9.12 -15.91
N PHE A 261 14.19 8.39 -15.08
CA PHE A 261 13.92 6.98 -14.81
C PHE A 261 12.59 6.78 -14.09
N ILE A 262 12.32 7.58 -13.07
CA ILE A 262 11.05 7.52 -12.32
C ILE A 262 9.87 7.73 -13.28
N ARG A 263 9.98 8.69 -14.20
CA ARG A 263 8.97 8.96 -15.21
C ARG A 263 8.74 7.77 -16.14
N VAL A 264 9.80 7.14 -16.63
CA VAL A 264 9.69 5.96 -17.52
C VAL A 264 9.00 4.80 -16.79
N VAL A 265 9.42 4.50 -15.56
CA VAL A 265 8.78 3.46 -14.73
C VAL A 265 7.31 3.80 -14.46
N TYR A 266 7.02 5.07 -14.16
CA TYR A 266 5.66 5.56 -13.97
C TYR A 266 4.79 5.28 -15.20
N LEU A 267 5.24 5.65 -16.40
CA LEU A 267 4.52 5.42 -17.65
C LEU A 267 4.34 3.92 -17.96
N MET A 268 5.36 3.09 -17.68
CA MET A 268 5.25 1.63 -17.86
C MET A 268 4.20 1.00 -16.94
N VAL A 269 4.18 1.40 -15.65
CA VAL A 269 3.18 0.91 -14.68
C VAL A 269 1.78 1.33 -15.13
N VAL A 270 1.63 2.56 -15.57
CA VAL A 270 0.36 3.10 -16.10
C VAL A 270 -0.10 2.31 -17.33
N ALA A 271 0.78 2.11 -18.31
CA ALA A 271 0.47 1.36 -19.52
C ALA A 271 0.02 -0.08 -19.18
N ALA A 272 0.74 -0.75 -18.27
CA ALA A 272 0.37 -2.09 -17.82
C ALA A 272 -1.00 -2.13 -17.14
N LEU A 273 -1.32 -1.11 -16.32
CA LEU A 273 -2.64 -0.99 -15.69
C LEU A 273 -3.75 -0.74 -16.70
N ILE A 274 -3.53 0.11 -17.71
CA ILE A 274 -4.50 0.36 -18.79
C ILE A 274 -4.79 -0.93 -19.55
N VAL A 275 -3.74 -1.65 -19.96
CA VAL A 275 -3.89 -2.92 -20.69
C VAL A 275 -4.66 -3.93 -19.84
N LYS A 276 -4.33 -4.06 -18.57
CA LYS A 276 -5.03 -4.98 -17.67
C LYS A 276 -6.50 -4.60 -17.51
N VAL A 277 -6.80 -3.34 -17.17
CA VAL A 277 -8.17 -2.85 -16.99
C VAL A 277 -8.96 -2.95 -18.29
N GLY A 278 -8.35 -2.61 -19.44
CA GLY A 278 -8.96 -2.77 -20.76
C GLY A 278 -9.31 -4.22 -21.05
N ALA A 279 -8.37 -5.15 -20.80
CA ALA A 279 -8.61 -6.58 -20.98
C ALA A 279 -9.73 -7.10 -20.06
N ASP A 280 -9.71 -6.73 -18.78
CA ASP A 280 -10.71 -7.16 -17.80
C ASP A 280 -12.12 -6.60 -18.11
N THR A 281 -12.19 -5.42 -18.75
CA THR A 281 -13.46 -4.79 -19.15
C THR A 281 -14.00 -5.34 -20.47
N LEU A 282 -13.12 -5.66 -21.42
CA LEU A 282 -13.52 -6.17 -22.74
C LEU A 282 -13.77 -7.68 -22.75
N ALA A 283 -13.09 -8.45 -21.90
CA ALA A 283 -13.25 -9.91 -21.85
C ALA A 283 -14.71 -10.39 -21.66
N PRO A 284 -15.54 -9.78 -20.78
CA PRO A 284 -16.94 -10.17 -20.64
C PRO A 284 -17.84 -9.69 -21.79
N LEU A 285 -17.42 -8.69 -22.59
CA LEU A 285 -18.17 -8.19 -23.76
C LEU A 285 -17.90 -9.02 -25.02
N LEU A 286 -16.84 -9.83 -25.01
CA LEU A 286 -16.45 -10.72 -26.12
C LEU A 286 -16.87 -12.17 -25.91
N ARG A 287 -17.54 -12.49 -24.80
CA ARG A 287 -18.20 -13.78 -24.49
C ARG A 287 -19.70 -13.67 -24.62
#